data_9d908ad4e84b18e17d951af06fc0e41c
#
_entry.id   9d908ad4e84b18e17d951af06fc0e41c
#
_cell.length_a   1.000
_cell.length_b   1.000
_cell.length_c   1.000
_cell.angle_alpha   90.00
_cell.angle_beta   90.00
_cell.angle_gamma   90.00
#
_symmetry.space_group_name_H-M   'P 1'
#
loop_
_entity.id
_entity.type
_entity.pdbx_description
1 polymer ?
#
loop_
_entity_poly.entity_id
_entity_poly.type
_entity_poly.pdbx_seq_one_letter_code
_entity_poly.pdbx_strand_id
1 'polypeptide(L)'
;MSETFMTAIGIIIAVVIMFAAPIMAIATQNDDITQTSVQSIINNFVNTVAKEGKITQNSYDTLIQKLYATGNAYDVELEVQIISDNPPKQVMNQESAKIISIQEPITIGESLYYSTFTKDIVKKLEDDKIYKLTKGSRVIVRVKNINQTMGTTIKNFLYSVIGREIVAIKASATALVSTTGQ
;
A
#
# COMPACT_ATOMS: atom_id res chain seq x y z
N MET A 1 -4.97 17.58 -53.78
CA MET A 1 -3.86 17.48 -52.80
C MET A 1 -4.36 17.30 -51.35
N SER A 2 -5.53 17.85 -50.94
CA SER A 2 -6.05 17.65 -49.56
C SER A 2 -6.55 16.22 -49.31
N GLU A 3 -7.14 15.55 -50.28
CA GLU A 3 -7.70 14.18 -50.10
C GLU A 3 -6.60 13.13 -49.91
N THR A 4 -5.52 13.19 -50.71
CA THR A 4 -4.38 12.29 -50.56
C THR A 4 -3.64 12.50 -49.21
N PHE A 5 -3.57 13.74 -48.75
CA PHE A 5 -2.98 14.07 -47.44
C PHE A 5 -3.85 13.53 -46.29
N MET A 6 -5.17 13.70 -46.36
CA MET A 6 -6.10 13.15 -45.38
C MET A 6 -6.06 11.62 -45.34
N THR A 7 -5.97 10.98 -46.48
CA THR A 7 -5.85 9.53 -46.57
C THR A 7 -4.53 9.03 -45.94
N ALA A 8 -3.42 9.73 -46.20
CA ALA A 8 -2.13 9.38 -45.61
C ALA A 8 -2.17 9.51 -44.07
N ILE A 9 -2.76 10.58 -43.53
CA ILE A 9 -2.94 10.75 -42.07
C ILE A 9 -3.84 9.63 -41.52
N GLY A 10 -4.93 9.29 -42.19
CA GLY A 10 -5.82 8.21 -41.77
C GLY A 10 -5.11 6.86 -41.69
N ILE A 11 -4.25 6.55 -42.63
CA ILE A 11 -3.42 5.33 -42.60
C ILE A 11 -2.46 5.33 -41.46
N ILE A 12 -1.78 6.43 -41.19
CA ILE A 12 -0.84 6.56 -40.06
C ILE A 12 -1.57 6.35 -38.73
N ILE A 13 -2.72 6.98 -38.53
CA ILE A 13 -3.53 6.82 -37.32
C ILE A 13 -4.00 5.38 -37.16
N ALA A 14 -4.46 4.74 -38.24
CA ALA A 14 -4.90 3.36 -38.22
C ALA A 14 -3.77 2.40 -37.81
N VAL A 15 -2.57 2.61 -38.32
CA VAL A 15 -1.37 1.81 -37.98
C VAL A 15 -1.02 2.02 -36.49
N VAL A 16 -1.01 3.26 -36.00
CA VAL A 16 -0.73 3.54 -34.60
C VAL A 16 -1.73 2.85 -33.68
N ILE A 17 -3.04 2.92 -33.98
CA ILE A 17 -4.07 2.27 -33.17
C ILE A 17 -3.92 0.73 -33.22
N MET A 18 -3.60 0.17 -34.39
CA MET A 18 -3.43 -1.28 -34.57
C MET A 18 -2.32 -1.86 -33.67
N PHE A 19 -1.25 -1.10 -33.43
CA PHE A 19 -0.16 -1.54 -32.56
C PHE A 19 -0.37 -1.11 -31.10
N ALA A 20 -0.90 0.08 -30.85
CA ALA A 20 -1.09 0.60 -29.51
C ALA A 20 -2.14 -0.20 -28.71
N ALA A 21 -3.22 -0.65 -29.34
CA ALA A 21 -4.28 -1.39 -28.67
C ALA A 21 -3.83 -2.72 -28.03
N PRO A 22 -3.14 -3.63 -28.75
CA PRO A 22 -2.65 -4.87 -28.15
C PRO A 22 -1.57 -4.64 -27.11
N ILE A 23 -0.67 -3.67 -27.30
CA ILE A 23 0.36 -3.32 -26.31
C ILE A 23 -0.29 -2.83 -25.02
N MET A 24 -1.33 -1.99 -25.12
CA MET A 24 -2.07 -1.49 -23.97
C MET A 24 -2.82 -2.63 -23.26
N ALA A 25 -3.38 -3.59 -23.98
CA ALA A 25 -4.05 -4.74 -23.38
C ALA A 25 -3.08 -5.62 -22.59
N ILE A 26 -1.90 -5.91 -23.13
CA ILE A 26 -0.84 -6.67 -22.44
C ILE A 26 -0.35 -5.92 -21.23
N ALA A 27 -0.11 -4.61 -21.34
CA ALA A 27 0.35 -3.79 -20.22
C ALA A 27 -0.69 -3.73 -19.08
N THR A 28 -1.97 -3.64 -19.41
CA THR A 28 -3.06 -3.66 -18.41
C THR A 28 -3.14 -5.02 -17.72
N GLN A 29 -3.05 -6.12 -18.46
CA GLN A 29 -3.06 -7.46 -17.89
C GLN A 29 -1.86 -7.69 -16.96
N ASN A 30 -0.69 -7.18 -17.30
CA ASN A 30 0.49 -7.28 -16.45
C ASN A 30 0.32 -6.46 -15.14
N ASP A 31 -0.27 -5.28 -15.22
CA ASP A 31 -0.60 -4.47 -14.04
C ASP A 31 -1.59 -5.21 -13.11
N ASP A 32 -2.61 -5.87 -13.66
CA ASP A 32 -3.61 -6.63 -12.89
C ASP A 32 -3.00 -7.86 -12.20
N ILE A 33 -2.12 -8.58 -12.89
CA ILE A 33 -1.36 -9.71 -12.33
C ILE A 33 -0.47 -9.23 -11.20
N THR A 34 0.23 -8.12 -11.40
CA THR A 34 1.11 -7.52 -10.39
C THR A 34 0.31 -7.08 -9.17
N GLN A 35 -0.83 -6.44 -9.36
CA GLN A 35 -1.73 -6.03 -8.27
C GLN A 35 -2.19 -7.22 -7.44
N THR A 36 -2.60 -8.31 -8.10
CA THR A 36 -3.02 -9.54 -7.43
C THR A 36 -1.87 -10.17 -6.64
N SER A 37 -0.67 -10.18 -7.21
CA SER A 37 0.54 -10.69 -6.55
C SER A 37 0.89 -9.87 -5.30
N VAL A 38 0.88 -8.54 -5.41
CA VAL A 38 1.14 -7.63 -4.30
C VAL A 38 0.10 -7.83 -3.20
N GLN A 39 -1.19 -7.91 -3.54
CA GLN A 39 -2.26 -8.17 -2.58
C GLN A 39 -2.07 -9.50 -1.85
N SER A 40 -1.65 -10.56 -2.55
CA SER A 40 -1.35 -11.86 -1.95
C SER A 40 -0.16 -11.78 -0.99
N ILE A 41 0.92 -11.09 -1.38
CA ILE A 41 2.13 -10.92 -0.56
C ILE A 41 1.79 -10.23 0.76
N ILE A 42 1.06 -9.11 0.72
CA ILE A 42 0.71 -8.36 1.93
C ILE A 42 -0.31 -9.10 2.79
N ASN A 43 -1.28 -9.81 2.20
CA ASN A 43 -2.21 -10.65 2.94
C ASN A 43 -1.49 -11.77 3.69
N ASN A 44 -0.53 -12.44 3.05
CA ASN A 44 0.27 -13.47 3.69
C ASN A 44 1.10 -12.91 4.84
N PHE A 45 1.70 -11.74 4.68
CA PHE A 45 2.47 -11.08 5.73
C PHE A 45 1.59 -10.74 6.94
N VAL A 46 0.47 -10.01 6.75
CA VAL A 46 -0.39 -9.61 7.89
C VAL A 46 -0.98 -10.82 8.60
N ASN A 47 -1.35 -11.88 7.87
CA ASN A 47 -1.87 -13.10 8.45
C ASN A 47 -0.81 -13.86 9.26
N THR A 48 0.44 -13.89 8.80
CA THR A 48 1.57 -14.48 9.53
C THR A 48 1.82 -13.71 10.82
N VAL A 49 1.95 -12.39 10.72
CA VAL A 49 2.14 -11.50 11.88
C VAL A 49 0.99 -11.63 12.89
N ALA A 50 -0.26 -11.71 12.41
CA ALA A 50 -1.43 -11.86 13.27
C ALA A 50 -1.44 -13.19 14.04
N LYS A 51 -0.92 -14.26 13.45
CA LYS A 51 -0.80 -15.58 14.08
C LYS A 51 0.38 -15.65 15.05
N GLU A 52 1.52 -15.04 14.68
CA GLU A 52 2.74 -15.06 15.50
C GLU A 52 2.72 -14.04 16.63
N GLY A 53 1.91 -13.00 16.52
CA GLY A 53 1.86 -11.89 17.48
C GLY A 53 3.11 -11.04 17.51
N LYS A 54 3.93 -11.09 16.47
CA LYS A 54 5.18 -10.32 16.37
C LYS A 54 5.55 -10.03 14.92
N ILE A 55 6.23 -8.91 14.71
CA ILE A 55 6.94 -8.60 13.48
C ILE A 55 8.42 -8.83 13.74
N THR A 56 9.07 -9.64 12.93
CA THR A 56 10.52 -9.85 13.00
C THR A 56 11.21 -9.12 11.87
N GLN A 57 12.48 -8.75 12.06
CA GLN A 57 13.30 -8.16 10.99
C GLN A 57 13.25 -9.04 9.72
N ASN A 58 13.43 -10.36 9.87
CA ASN A 58 13.40 -11.29 8.76
C ASN A 58 12.06 -11.33 8.03
N SER A 59 10.92 -11.24 8.76
CA SER A 59 9.59 -11.21 8.15
C SER A 59 9.36 -9.92 7.35
N TYR A 60 9.86 -8.79 7.86
CA TYR A 60 9.80 -7.51 7.18
C TYR A 60 10.69 -7.49 5.93
N ASP A 61 11.94 -7.94 6.04
CA ASP A 61 12.87 -8.03 4.91
C ASP A 61 12.33 -8.95 3.81
N THR A 62 11.72 -10.08 4.20
CA THR A 62 11.05 -11.00 3.28
C THR A 62 9.86 -10.33 2.55
N LEU A 63 9.06 -9.53 3.26
CA LEU A 63 7.99 -8.73 2.64
C LEU A 63 8.57 -7.80 1.57
N ILE A 64 9.59 -7.02 1.93
CA ILE A 64 10.22 -6.06 1.02
C ILE A 64 10.84 -6.77 -0.20
N GLN A 65 11.57 -7.88 0.00
CA GLN A 65 12.15 -8.67 -1.09
C GLN A 65 11.09 -9.21 -2.04
N LYS A 66 9.98 -9.76 -1.52
CA LYS A 66 8.88 -10.27 -2.35
C LYS A 66 8.19 -9.16 -3.15
N LEU A 67 8.02 -7.98 -2.56
CA LEU A 67 7.48 -6.82 -3.27
C LEU A 67 8.41 -6.39 -4.41
N TYR A 68 9.70 -6.27 -4.16
CA TYR A 68 10.69 -5.94 -5.21
C TYR A 68 10.76 -7.01 -6.30
N ALA A 69 10.56 -8.29 -5.98
CA ALA A 69 10.53 -9.37 -6.97
C ALA A 69 9.41 -9.25 -8.01
N THR A 70 8.39 -8.40 -7.77
CA THR A 70 7.36 -8.09 -8.77
C THR A 70 7.85 -7.14 -9.87
N GLY A 71 9.09 -6.66 -9.80
CA GLY A 71 9.69 -5.75 -10.78
C GLY A 71 9.32 -4.27 -10.61
N ASN A 72 8.64 -3.92 -9.52
CA ASN A 72 8.23 -2.55 -9.23
C ASN A 72 8.82 -2.04 -7.91
N ALA A 73 8.90 -0.73 -7.77
CA ALA A 73 9.25 -0.08 -6.51
C ALA A 73 7.98 0.36 -5.77
N TYR A 74 7.96 0.11 -4.47
CA TYR A 74 6.80 0.39 -3.63
C TYR A 74 7.16 1.22 -2.42
N ASP A 75 6.27 2.13 -2.07
CA ASP A 75 6.19 2.72 -0.75
C ASP A 75 5.34 1.80 0.14
N VAL A 76 5.92 1.37 1.26
CA VAL A 76 5.31 0.41 2.18
C VAL A 76 5.06 1.08 3.51
N GLU A 77 3.79 1.25 3.84
CA GLU A 77 3.35 1.78 5.12
C GLU A 77 2.84 0.65 6.02
N LEU A 78 3.46 0.50 7.18
CA LEU A 78 3.01 -0.35 8.26
C LEU A 78 2.33 0.50 9.33
N GLU A 79 1.17 0.09 9.79
CA GLU A 79 0.47 0.68 10.92
C GLU A 79 0.04 -0.44 11.89
N VAL A 80 0.40 -0.27 13.14
CA VAL A 80 -0.05 -1.15 14.22
C VAL A 80 -0.96 -0.35 15.14
N GLN A 81 -2.22 -0.77 15.25
CA GLN A 81 -3.21 -0.19 16.14
C GLN A 81 -3.34 -1.08 17.38
N ILE A 82 -3.02 -0.53 18.53
CA ILE A 82 -3.10 -1.22 19.82
C ILE A 82 -4.33 -0.68 20.55
N ILE A 83 -5.15 -1.58 21.12
CA ILE A 83 -6.26 -1.19 21.99
C ILE A 83 -5.67 -0.71 23.31
N SER A 84 -6.05 0.49 23.73
CA SER A 84 -5.68 1.01 25.03
C SER A 84 -6.72 0.64 26.07
N ASP A 85 -6.32 -0.18 27.05
CA ASP A 85 -7.16 -0.51 28.21
C ASP A 85 -7.30 0.69 29.18
N ASN A 86 -6.50 1.76 28.99
CA ASN A 86 -6.53 2.95 29.86
C ASN A 86 -6.34 4.23 29.02
N PRO A 87 -7.37 4.67 28.30
CA PRO A 87 -7.30 5.78 27.35
C PRO A 87 -6.70 7.09 27.90
N PRO A 88 -7.00 7.53 29.14
CA PRO A 88 -6.53 8.83 29.62
C PRO A 88 -5.04 8.91 29.90
N LYS A 89 -4.36 7.76 30.13
CA LYS A 89 -2.93 7.74 30.50
C LYS A 89 -1.97 7.70 29.33
N GLN A 90 -2.43 7.38 28.12
CA GLN A 90 -1.56 7.17 26.95
C GLN A 90 -1.46 8.38 26.01
N VAL A 91 -2.17 9.44 26.30
CA VAL A 91 -2.18 10.68 25.49
C VAL A 91 -0.98 11.58 25.80
N MET A 92 -0.05 11.15 26.62
CA MET A 92 1.06 11.95 27.12
C MET A 92 2.36 11.82 26.31
N ASN A 93 2.31 11.93 25.00
CA ASN A 93 3.45 12.47 24.28
C ASN A 93 3.20 13.96 24.06
N GLN A 94 4.08 14.82 24.58
CA GLN A 94 3.91 16.27 24.60
C GLN A 94 3.59 16.93 23.26
N GLU A 95 3.93 16.30 22.13
CA GLU A 95 3.56 16.77 20.80
C GLU A 95 2.11 16.40 20.41
N SER A 96 1.59 15.30 20.90
CA SER A 96 0.21 14.88 20.65
C SER A 96 -0.81 15.60 21.54
N ALA A 97 -0.41 16.03 22.72
CA ALA A 97 -1.27 16.79 23.65
C ALA A 97 -1.76 18.13 23.07
N LYS A 98 -1.07 18.67 22.08
CA LYS A 98 -1.46 19.92 21.42
C LYS A 98 -2.57 19.72 20.39
N ILE A 99 -2.83 18.48 19.96
CA ILE A 99 -3.83 18.12 18.93
C ILE A 99 -5.12 17.58 19.57
N ILE A 100 -5.05 17.04 20.80
CA ILE A 100 -6.20 16.44 21.46
C ILE A 100 -6.68 17.32 22.64
N SER A 101 -6.95 18.59 22.37
CA SER A 101 -7.91 19.35 23.15
C SER A 101 -9.33 19.16 22.58
N ILE A 102 -9.68 17.93 22.24
CA ILE A 102 -11.06 17.59 21.93
C ILE A 102 -11.72 17.27 23.28
N GLN A 103 -12.37 18.29 23.83
CA GLN A 103 -13.34 18.17 24.91
C GLN A 103 -14.64 17.52 24.40
N GLU A 104 -14.52 16.38 23.71
CA GLU A 104 -15.70 15.56 23.41
C GLU A 104 -15.79 14.49 24.49
N PRO A 105 -16.94 14.33 25.15
CA PRO A 105 -17.11 13.24 26.11
C PRO A 105 -16.96 11.91 25.37
N ILE A 106 -15.94 11.12 25.79
CA ILE A 106 -15.71 9.78 25.25
C ILE A 106 -16.95 8.96 25.59
N THR A 107 -17.70 8.54 24.59
CA THR A 107 -18.88 7.66 24.76
C THR A 107 -18.38 6.32 25.31
N ILE A 108 -18.95 5.86 26.39
CA ILE A 108 -18.65 4.56 27.00
C ILE A 108 -18.86 3.47 25.95
N GLY A 109 -17.78 2.84 25.48
CA GLY A 109 -17.79 1.80 24.44
C GLY A 109 -16.88 2.06 23.25
N GLU A 110 -16.32 3.25 23.07
CA GLU A 110 -15.30 3.50 22.06
C GLU A 110 -13.93 3.03 22.53
N SER A 111 -13.41 2.00 21.86
CA SER A 111 -12.04 1.55 22.05
C SER A 111 -11.09 2.57 21.43
N LEU A 112 -10.33 3.29 22.24
CA LEU A 112 -9.25 4.14 21.75
C LEU A 112 -8.10 3.27 21.26
N TYR A 113 -7.75 3.44 19.98
CA TYR A 113 -6.60 2.79 19.38
C TYR A 113 -5.41 3.74 19.42
N TYR A 114 -4.27 3.22 19.82
CA TYR A 114 -2.98 3.88 19.65
C TYR A 114 -2.31 3.34 18.40
N SER A 115 -1.99 4.22 17.43
CA SER A 115 -1.35 3.84 16.18
C SER A 115 0.16 4.07 16.23
N THR A 116 0.93 3.05 15.86
CA THR A 116 2.38 3.14 15.63
C THR A 116 2.64 2.93 14.15
N PHE A 117 3.46 3.78 13.56
CA PHE A 117 3.72 3.80 12.13
C PHE A 117 5.09 3.21 11.77
N THR A 118 5.29 2.99 10.46
CA THR A 118 6.47 2.34 9.85
C THR A 118 7.79 2.79 10.46
N LYS A 119 8.00 4.09 10.65
CA LYS A 119 9.28 4.63 11.13
C LYS A 119 9.66 4.09 12.51
N ASP A 120 8.69 4.05 13.43
CA ASP A 120 8.93 3.60 14.80
C ASP A 120 9.02 2.08 14.87
N ILE A 121 8.24 1.38 14.02
CA ILE A 121 8.29 -0.08 13.91
C ILE A 121 9.66 -0.50 13.37
N VAL A 122 10.12 0.08 12.26
CA VAL A 122 11.42 -0.25 11.63
C VAL A 122 12.57 0.07 12.56
N LYS A 123 12.56 1.23 13.22
CA LYS A 123 13.58 1.56 14.22
C LYS A 123 13.67 0.50 15.32
N LYS A 124 12.53 0.06 15.83
CA LYS A 124 12.50 -0.98 16.85
C LYS A 124 12.93 -2.35 16.34
N LEU A 125 12.68 -2.65 15.05
CA LEU A 125 13.20 -3.85 14.42
C LEU A 125 14.73 -3.80 14.23
N GLU A 126 15.30 -2.63 13.96
CA GLU A 126 16.76 -2.44 13.85
C GLU A 126 17.43 -2.65 15.21
N ASP A 127 16.84 -2.13 16.28
CA ASP A 127 17.38 -2.21 17.65
C ASP A 127 17.18 -3.62 18.24
N ASP A 128 15.95 -4.10 18.30
CA ASP A 128 15.54 -5.31 19.05
C ASP A 128 15.34 -6.55 18.15
N LYS A 129 15.39 -6.42 16.81
CA LYS A 129 15.08 -7.46 15.82
C LYS A 129 13.64 -7.99 15.84
N ILE A 130 12.85 -7.61 16.83
CA ILE A 130 11.47 -8.08 17.03
C ILE A 130 10.60 -6.94 17.54
N TYR A 131 9.44 -6.76 16.91
CA TYR A 131 8.38 -5.90 17.38
C TYR A 131 7.21 -6.77 17.88
N LYS A 132 7.02 -6.83 19.20
CA LYS A 132 5.97 -7.65 19.82
C LYS A 132 4.61 -6.95 19.75
N LEU A 133 3.58 -7.75 19.52
CA LEU A 133 2.20 -7.31 19.41
C LEU A 133 1.36 -7.93 20.53
N THR A 134 0.36 -7.21 20.97
CA THR A 134 -0.61 -7.69 21.95
C THR A 134 -1.81 -8.29 21.22
N LYS A 135 -2.39 -9.36 21.76
CA LYS A 135 -3.64 -9.91 21.27
C LYS A 135 -4.72 -8.83 21.20
N GLY A 136 -5.46 -8.78 20.10
CA GLY A 136 -6.45 -7.75 19.85
C GLY A 136 -5.92 -6.53 19.09
N SER A 137 -4.59 -6.38 18.96
CA SER A 137 -4.00 -5.36 18.10
C SER A 137 -4.37 -5.60 16.64
N ARG A 138 -4.42 -4.52 15.87
CA ARG A 138 -4.67 -4.58 14.42
C ARG A 138 -3.40 -4.21 13.68
N VAL A 139 -2.99 -5.04 12.73
CA VAL A 139 -1.88 -4.76 11.82
C VAL A 139 -2.45 -4.39 10.47
N ILE A 140 -2.01 -3.26 9.94
CA ILE A 140 -2.42 -2.71 8.65
C ILE A 140 -1.17 -2.52 7.82
N VAL A 141 -1.19 -3.03 6.60
CA VAL A 141 -0.13 -2.80 5.60
C VAL A 141 -0.76 -2.11 4.42
N ARG A 142 -0.19 -0.98 4.02
CA ARG A 142 -0.56 -0.26 2.80
C ARG A 142 0.65 -0.20 1.88
N VAL A 143 0.44 -0.53 0.63
CA VAL A 143 1.49 -0.55 -0.39
C VAL A 143 1.04 0.29 -1.57
N LYS A 144 1.89 1.20 -2.01
CA LYS A 144 1.66 2.07 -3.15
C LYS A 144 2.84 1.97 -4.11
N ASN A 145 2.58 1.70 -5.38
CA ASN A 145 3.61 1.76 -6.41
C ASN A 145 4.09 3.20 -6.59
N ILE A 146 5.41 3.40 -6.58
CA ILE A 146 6.08 4.70 -6.74
C ILE A 146 6.82 4.84 -8.07
N ASN A 147 7.06 3.75 -8.80
CA ASN A 147 7.62 3.81 -10.14
C ASN A 147 6.53 3.81 -11.21
N GLN A 148 6.84 4.33 -12.38
CA GLN A 148 5.97 4.24 -13.54
C GLN A 148 6.17 2.88 -14.22
N THR A 149 5.12 2.07 -14.29
CA THR A 149 5.12 0.85 -15.11
C THR A 149 4.99 1.23 -16.59
N MET A 150 5.39 0.31 -17.50
CA MET A 150 5.15 0.49 -18.94
C MET A 150 3.66 0.73 -19.22
N GLY A 151 2.78 -0.01 -18.54
CA GLY A 151 1.34 0.17 -18.66
C GLY A 151 0.89 1.55 -18.24
N THR A 152 1.40 2.05 -17.12
CA THR A 152 1.12 3.39 -16.63
C THR A 152 1.62 4.46 -17.60
N THR A 153 2.83 4.30 -18.17
CA THR A 153 3.40 5.24 -19.14
C THR A 153 2.58 5.31 -20.41
N ILE A 154 2.14 4.18 -20.95
CA ILE A 154 1.31 4.12 -22.17
C ILE A 154 -0.10 4.70 -21.87
N LYS A 155 -0.69 4.33 -20.75
CA LYS A 155 -1.97 4.90 -20.29
C LYS A 155 -1.86 6.42 -20.11
N ASN A 156 -0.78 6.91 -19.49
CA ASN A 156 -0.50 8.34 -19.31
C ASN A 156 -0.49 9.08 -20.64
N PHE A 157 0.23 8.53 -21.63
CA PHE A 157 0.29 9.11 -22.94
C PHE A 157 -1.09 9.18 -23.61
N LEU A 158 -1.88 8.12 -23.53
CA LEU A 158 -3.22 8.08 -24.11
C LEU A 158 -4.22 8.92 -23.32
N TYR A 159 -4.15 8.92 -21.98
CA TYR A 159 -5.07 9.68 -21.12
C TYR A 159 -4.74 11.17 -21.03
N SER A 160 -3.49 11.58 -21.30
CA SER A 160 -3.15 13.01 -21.46
C SER A 160 -3.94 13.65 -22.62
N VAL A 161 -4.30 12.83 -23.62
CA VAL A 161 -5.18 13.25 -24.71
C VAL A 161 -6.66 13.29 -24.30
N ILE A 162 -7.07 12.54 -23.27
CA ILE A 162 -8.48 12.37 -22.87
C ILE A 162 -8.78 13.03 -21.49
N GLY A 163 -7.75 13.50 -20.77
CA GLY A 163 -7.92 14.24 -19.50
C GLY A 163 -8.31 13.38 -18.29
N ARG A 164 -7.94 12.11 -18.23
CA ARG A 164 -8.22 11.22 -17.10
C ARG A 164 -6.98 10.96 -16.24
N GLU A 165 -7.19 10.88 -14.92
CA GLU A 165 -6.16 10.55 -13.94
C GLU A 165 -5.87 9.03 -13.88
N ILE A 166 -4.59 8.67 -13.63
CA ILE A 166 -4.15 7.28 -13.60
C ILE A 166 -4.19 6.75 -12.19
N VAL A 167 -4.67 5.54 -12.07
CA VAL A 167 -4.67 4.79 -10.81
C VAL A 167 -3.33 4.05 -10.67
N ALA A 168 -2.49 4.50 -9.73
CA ALA A 168 -1.32 3.73 -9.30
C ALA A 168 -1.77 2.40 -8.64
N ILE A 169 -0.97 1.35 -8.77
CA ILE A 169 -1.19 0.09 -8.03
C ILE A 169 -1.18 0.41 -6.54
N LYS A 170 -2.30 0.17 -5.89
CA LYS A 170 -2.47 0.35 -4.44
C LYS A 170 -3.05 -0.93 -3.87
N ALA A 171 -2.41 -1.45 -2.84
CA ALA A 171 -2.90 -2.61 -2.14
C ALA A 171 -2.88 -2.36 -0.63
N SER A 172 -3.86 -2.88 0.09
CA SER A 172 -3.88 -2.83 1.55
C SER A 172 -4.38 -4.14 2.13
N ALA A 173 -3.84 -4.51 3.27
CA ALA A 173 -4.27 -5.67 4.02
C ALA A 173 -4.32 -5.34 5.50
N THR A 174 -5.29 -5.93 6.19
CA THR A 174 -5.49 -5.74 7.63
C THR A 174 -5.77 -7.09 8.27
N ALA A 175 -5.13 -7.36 9.41
CA ALA A 175 -5.45 -8.53 10.22
C ALA A 175 -5.47 -8.18 11.71
N LEU A 176 -6.30 -8.89 12.46
CA LEU A 176 -6.38 -8.79 13.91
C LEU A 176 -5.43 -9.82 14.54
N VAL A 177 -4.59 -9.37 15.45
CA VAL A 177 -3.63 -10.24 16.15
C VAL A 177 -4.36 -11.20 17.07
N SER A 178 -4.22 -12.49 16.83
CA SER A 178 -4.89 -13.56 17.56
C SER A 178 -4.12 -14.05 18.79
N THR A 179 -2.79 -13.88 18.80
CA THR A 179 -1.89 -14.32 19.85
C THR A 179 -0.99 -13.18 20.31
N THR A 180 -0.64 -13.17 21.60
CA THR A 180 0.38 -12.23 22.11
C THR A 180 1.76 -12.75 21.76
N GLY A 181 2.63 -11.90 21.21
CA GLY A 181 4.01 -12.26 20.85
C GLY A 181 4.83 -12.58 22.11
N GLN A 182 5.34 -13.78 22.18
CA GLN A 182 6.33 -14.22 23.19
C GLN A 182 7.74 -13.93 22.73
#